data_b77811fcd4d40180875897c49bf7eb4d
#
_entry.id   b77811fcd4d40180875897c49bf7eb4d
#
_cell.length_a   1.000
_cell.length_b   1.000
_cell.length_c   1.000
_cell.angle_alpha   90.00
_cell.angle_beta   90.00
_cell.angle_gamma   90.00
#
_symmetry.space_group_name_H-M   'P 1'
#
loop_
_entity.id
_entity.type
_entity.pdbx_description
1 polymer ?
#
loop_
_entity_poly.entity_id
_entity_poly.type
_entity_poly.pdbx_seq_one_letter_code
_entity_poly.pdbx_strand_id
1 'polypeptide(L)'
;MERLPVFELIDQTVKILNDNRKMLETYADVLHDFFHRVLDDREESLVNISTRVKGESSLREKILRKNLYKRYAYPEGIIQNLSDLIGVRIQCRFLEEESLIYETLRAAFTEKCADGLYCAPDQPNIRMELSGEQPQIQNNGYAIYRIDGLCGPIGQSVRFELQIKALVHVFWAE
;
A
#
# COMPACT_ATOMS: atom_id res chain seq x y z
N MET A 1 25.60 -13.66 15.61
CA MET A 1 24.53 -12.89 16.27
C MET A 1 23.35 -13.80 16.47
N GLU A 2 22.91 -13.96 17.70
CA GLU A 2 21.86 -14.90 18.08
C GLU A 2 20.49 -14.44 17.56
N ARG A 3 19.72 -15.37 17.03
CA ARG A 3 18.39 -15.05 16.46
C ARG A 3 17.41 -14.84 17.60
N LEU A 4 16.66 -13.73 17.58
CA LEU A 4 15.62 -13.47 18.57
C LEU A 4 14.56 -14.58 18.59
N PRO A 5 14.06 -14.95 19.78
CA PRO A 5 12.87 -15.80 19.88
C PRO A 5 11.69 -15.21 19.10
N VAL A 6 10.87 -16.07 18.48
CA VAL A 6 9.80 -15.65 17.57
C VAL A 6 8.87 -14.61 18.18
N PHE A 7 8.43 -14.83 19.42
CA PHE A 7 7.50 -13.90 20.09
C PHE A 7 8.18 -12.56 20.41
N GLU A 8 9.43 -12.58 20.83
CA GLU A 8 10.19 -11.36 21.08
C GLU A 8 10.42 -10.56 19.81
N LEU A 9 10.74 -11.22 18.69
CA LEU A 9 10.85 -10.60 17.38
C LEU A 9 9.53 -9.92 16.97
N ILE A 10 8.39 -10.60 17.20
CA ILE A 10 7.06 -10.05 16.92
C ILE A 10 6.77 -8.82 17.79
N ASP A 11 7.02 -8.91 19.10
CA ASP A 11 6.75 -7.82 20.02
C ASP A 11 7.62 -6.59 19.74
N GLN A 12 8.88 -6.78 19.42
CA GLN A 12 9.76 -5.69 18.99
C GLN A 12 9.33 -5.09 17.65
N THR A 13 8.86 -5.90 16.70
CA THR A 13 8.33 -5.41 15.41
C THR A 13 7.08 -4.55 15.62
N VAL A 14 6.17 -4.99 16.49
CA VAL A 14 4.96 -4.23 16.87
C VAL A 14 5.34 -2.91 17.56
N LYS A 15 6.35 -2.94 18.43
CA LYS A 15 6.84 -1.73 19.08
C LYS A 15 7.34 -0.71 18.05
N ILE A 16 8.16 -1.13 17.06
CA ILE A 16 8.63 -0.23 15.99
C ILE A 16 7.46 0.35 15.21
N LEU A 17 6.43 -0.46 14.88
CA LEU A 17 5.22 0.05 14.22
C LEU A 17 4.55 1.15 15.04
N ASN A 18 4.39 0.94 16.35
CA ASN A 18 3.73 1.88 17.24
C ASN A 18 4.55 3.16 17.46
N ASP A 19 5.86 3.03 17.62
CA ASP A 19 6.77 4.18 17.78
C ASP A 19 6.75 5.10 16.54
N ASN A 20 6.46 4.53 15.36
CA ASN A 20 6.35 5.27 14.10
C ASN A 20 4.90 5.57 13.68
N ARG A 21 3.88 5.21 14.46
CA ARG A 21 2.47 5.31 14.09
C ARG A 21 2.06 6.71 13.66
N LYS A 22 2.45 7.74 14.41
CA LYS A 22 2.12 9.13 14.08
C LYS A 22 2.68 9.57 12.72
N MET A 23 3.90 9.16 12.39
CA MET A 23 4.51 9.42 11.08
C MET A 23 3.75 8.67 9.97
N LEU A 24 3.40 7.41 10.19
CA LEU A 24 2.63 6.60 9.24
C LEU A 24 1.23 7.18 9.00
N GLU A 25 0.57 7.68 10.02
CA GLU A 25 -0.73 8.38 9.92
C GLU A 25 -0.59 9.67 9.09
N THR A 26 0.46 10.45 9.31
CA THR A 26 0.76 11.63 8.49
C THR A 26 0.94 11.27 7.01
N TYR A 27 1.67 10.21 6.71
CA TYR A 27 1.83 9.75 5.33
C TYR A 27 0.53 9.19 4.74
N ALA A 28 -0.30 8.54 5.57
CA ALA A 28 -1.62 8.07 5.14
C ALA A 28 -2.53 9.25 4.73
N ASP A 29 -2.49 10.35 5.48
CA ASP A 29 -3.23 11.58 5.14
C ASP A 29 -2.69 12.22 3.84
N VAL A 30 -1.38 12.30 3.68
CA VAL A 30 -0.74 12.79 2.44
C VAL A 30 -1.16 11.96 1.22
N LEU A 31 -1.18 10.63 1.35
CA LEU A 31 -1.63 9.74 0.29
C LEU A 31 -3.12 9.92 -0.02
N HIS A 32 -3.96 10.04 1.01
CA HIS A 32 -5.39 10.28 0.86
C HIS A 32 -5.65 11.56 0.05
N ASP A 33 -5.07 12.67 0.45
CA ASP A 33 -5.25 13.97 -0.20
C ASP A 33 -4.71 13.96 -1.64
N PHE A 34 -3.57 13.32 -1.84
CA PHE A 34 -2.97 13.19 -3.17
C PHE A 34 -3.89 12.41 -4.12
N PHE A 35 -4.39 11.24 -3.73
CA PHE A 35 -5.25 10.45 -4.60
C PHE A 35 -6.61 11.10 -4.83
N HIS A 36 -7.16 11.81 -3.85
CA HIS A 36 -8.35 12.64 -4.05
C HIS A 36 -8.13 13.68 -5.13
N ARG A 37 -7.02 14.41 -5.07
CA ARG A 37 -6.68 15.45 -6.05
C ARG A 37 -6.46 14.88 -7.46
N VAL A 38 -5.75 13.77 -7.57
CA VAL A 38 -5.49 13.12 -8.88
C VAL A 38 -6.76 12.59 -9.52
N LEU A 39 -7.73 12.17 -8.71
CA LEU A 39 -8.99 11.57 -9.16
C LEU A 39 -10.18 12.54 -9.10
N ASP A 40 -9.94 13.83 -8.95
CA ASP A 40 -10.98 14.86 -8.88
C ASP A 40 -11.93 14.82 -10.10
N ASP A 41 -11.37 14.67 -11.30
CA ASP A 41 -12.13 14.51 -12.55
C ASP A 41 -12.97 13.21 -12.63
N ARG A 42 -12.81 12.31 -11.66
CA ARG A 42 -13.49 11.01 -11.57
C ARG A 42 -14.43 10.89 -10.37
N GLU A 43 -14.75 12.00 -9.73
CA GLU A 43 -15.55 12.03 -8.51
C GLU A 43 -16.91 11.30 -8.65
N GLU A 44 -17.55 11.37 -9.83
CA GLU A 44 -18.80 10.65 -10.11
C GLU A 44 -18.65 9.12 -10.07
N SER A 45 -17.48 8.58 -10.42
CA SER A 45 -17.18 7.15 -10.41
C SER A 45 -16.75 6.67 -9.02
N LEU A 46 -16.22 7.58 -8.19
CA LEU A 46 -15.71 7.24 -6.86
C LEU A 46 -16.86 7.06 -5.86
N VAL A 47 -16.71 6.05 -5.02
CA VAL A 47 -17.52 5.87 -3.81
C VAL A 47 -16.76 6.37 -2.60
N ASN A 48 -15.51 5.99 -2.47
CA ASN A 48 -14.67 6.35 -1.35
C ASN A 48 -13.19 6.15 -1.67
N ILE A 49 -12.35 7.00 -1.11
CA ILE A 49 -10.91 6.76 -0.95
C ILE A 49 -10.63 6.67 0.53
N SER A 50 -10.03 5.59 0.97
CA SER A 50 -9.69 5.36 2.36
C SER A 50 -8.23 4.96 2.51
N THR A 51 -7.62 5.43 3.58
CA THR A 51 -6.26 5.05 3.98
C THR A 51 -6.28 4.45 5.38
N ARG A 52 -5.37 3.53 5.64
CA ARG A 52 -5.21 2.97 6.98
C ARG A 52 -3.76 2.61 7.24
N VAL A 53 -3.31 2.85 8.45
CA VAL A 53 -2.06 2.29 8.96
C VAL A 53 -2.30 0.88 9.45
N LYS A 54 -1.36 -0.02 9.19
CA LYS A 54 -1.43 -1.43 9.61
C LYS A 54 -1.63 -1.54 11.12
N GLY A 55 -2.62 -2.35 11.52
CA GLY A 55 -2.91 -2.63 12.91
C GLY A 55 -1.97 -3.69 13.51
N GLU A 56 -1.78 -3.66 14.83
CA GLU A 56 -0.92 -4.60 15.56
C GLU A 56 -1.33 -6.05 15.33
N SER A 57 -2.62 -6.38 15.50
CA SER A 57 -3.14 -7.74 15.33
C SER A 57 -2.89 -8.26 13.91
N SER A 58 -3.13 -7.42 12.90
CA SER A 58 -2.88 -7.76 11.49
C SER A 58 -1.38 -7.94 11.20
N LEU A 59 -0.51 -7.19 11.88
CA LEU A 59 0.94 -7.35 11.77
C LEU A 59 1.39 -8.68 12.38
N ARG A 60 0.95 -8.99 13.59
CA ARG A 60 1.24 -10.26 14.28
C ARG A 60 0.81 -11.46 13.44
N GLU A 61 -0.43 -11.45 12.98
CA GLU A 61 -0.95 -12.50 12.10
C GLU A 61 -0.13 -12.65 10.82
N LYS A 62 0.20 -11.54 10.16
CA LYS A 62 0.97 -11.57 8.91
C LYS A 62 2.38 -12.13 9.10
N ILE A 63 3.06 -11.78 10.21
CA ILE A 63 4.39 -12.32 10.53
C ILE A 63 4.34 -13.84 10.66
N LEU A 64 3.35 -14.36 11.36
CA LEU A 64 3.17 -15.81 11.56
C LEU A 64 2.74 -16.50 10.26
N ARG A 65 1.68 -16.04 9.62
CA ARG A 65 1.10 -16.65 8.41
C ARG A 65 2.07 -16.67 7.23
N LYS A 66 2.89 -15.63 7.07
CA LYS A 66 3.89 -15.54 5.99
C LYS A 66 5.26 -16.05 6.41
N ASN A 67 5.41 -16.57 7.63
CA ASN A 67 6.67 -17.04 8.19
C ASN A 67 7.80 -16.01 8.08
N LEU A 68 7.49 -14.71 8.27
CA LEU A 68 8.48 -13.64 8.13
C LEU A 68 9.61 -13.76 9.13
N TYR A 69 9.33 -14.30 10.32
CA TYR A 69 10.32 -14.62 11.34
C TYR A 69 11.39 -15.62 10.88
N LYS A 70 11.11 -16.41 9.83
CA LYS A 70 12.12 -17.29 9.21
C LYS A 70 13.03 -16.56 8.22
N ARG A 71 12.52 -15.50 7.60
CA ARG A 71 13.22 -14.74 6.55
C ARG A 71 14.06 -13.61 7.13
N TYR A 72 13.57 -12.97 8.18
CA TYR A 72 14.20 -11.80 8.79
C TYR A 72 14.63 -12.10 10.22
N ALA A 73 15.86 -11.79 10.54
CA ALA A 73 16.43 -11.99 11.87
C ALA A 73 16.11 -10.84 12.84
N TYR A 74 15.75 -9.67 12.28
CA TYR A 74 15.55 -8.43 13.04
C TYR A 74 14.20 -7.77 12.67
N PRO A 75 13.60 -7.06 13.65
CA PRO A 75 12.31 -6.36 13.48
C PRO A 75 12.31 -5.36 12.32
N GLU A 76 13.41 -4.59 12.17
CA GLU A 76 13.56 -3.60 11.11
C GLU A 76 13.48 -4.21 9.73
N GLY A 77 14.06 -5.41 9.54
CA GLY A 77 13.99 -6.14 8.28
C GLY A 77 12.55 -6.53 7.92
N ILE A 78 11.72 -6.86 8.91
CA ILE A 78 10.29 -7.13 8.69
C ILE A 78 9.59 -5.84 8.26
N ILE A 79 9.73 -4.75 9.02
CA ILE A 79 9.07 -3.48 8.74
C ILE A 79 9.45 -2.93 7.35
N GLN A 80 10.74 -2.94 7.01
CA GLN A 80 11.23 -2.43 5.72
C GLN A 80 10.70 -3.20 4.51
N ASN A 81 10.35 -4.48 4.69
CA ASN A 81 9.88 -5.34 3.61
C ASN A 81 8.36 -5.59 3.59
N LEU A 82 7.61 -5.00 4.52
CA LEU A 82 6.15 -5.02 4.48
C LEU A 82 5.64 -4.03 3.42
N SER A 83 4.90 -4.54 2.42
CA SER A 83 4.32 -3.70 1.36
C SER A 83 3.12 -2.88 1.84
N ASP A 84 2.44 -3.30 2.89
CA ASP A 84 1.17 -2.79 3.36
C ASP A 84 1.21 -2.11 4.74
N LEU A 85 2.32 -1.42 5.06
CA LEU A 85 2.39 -0.57 6.27
C LEU A 85 1.29 0.49 6.25
N ILE A 86 1.03 1.06 5.07
CA ILE A 86 -0.11 1.91 4.80
C ILE A 86 -0.91 1.24 3.67
N GLY A 87 -2.19 1.03 3.90
CA GLY A 87 -3.13 0.57 2.87
C GLY A 87 -3.92 1.75 2.33
N VAL A 88 -3.99 1.87 1.00
CA VAL A 88 -4.86 2.81 0.29
C VAL A 88 -5.89 2.00 -0.46
N ARG A 89 -7.17 2.32 -0.29
CA ARG A 89 -8.25 1.69 -1.03
C ARG A 89 -9.08 2.74 -1.75
N ILE A 90 -9.17 2.59 -3.05
CA ILE A 90 -10.04 3.37 -3.93
C ILE A 90 -11.22 2.47 -4.29
N GLN A 91 -12.43 2.88 -3.90
CA GLN A 91 -13.68 2.18 -4.21
C GLN A 91 -14.43 2.92 -5.30
N CYS A 92 -14.82 2.20 -6.34
CA CYS A 92 -15.67 2.68 -7.41
C CYS A 92 -17.01 1.94 -7.43
N ARG A 93 -17.96 2.43 -8.23
CA ARG A 93 -19.32 1.85 -8.27
C ARG A 93 -19.35 0.58 -9.09
N PHE A 94 -18.76 0.59 -10.29
CA PHE A 94 -18.85 -0.46 -11.28
C PHE A 94 -17.48 -1.04 -11.64
N LEU A 95 -17.48 -2.27 -12.16
CA LEU A 95 -16.25 -2.98 -12.53
C LEU A 95 -15.45 -2.27 -13.63
N GLU A 96 -16.15 -1.71 -14.60
CA GLU A 96 -15.56 -1.00 -15.73
C GLU A 96 -14.78 0.26 -15.30
N GLU A 97 -15.16 0.82 -14.16
CA GLU A 97 -14.51 2.03 -13.62
C GLU A 97 -13.15 1.73 -12.99
N GLU A 98 -12.88 0.48 -12.56
CA GLU A 98 -11.58 0.09 -12.01
C GLU A 98 -10.44 0.37 -12.99
N SER A 99 -10.62 0.00 -14.27
CA SER A 99 -9.63 0.25 -15.31
C SER A 99 -9.47 1.73 -15.62
N LEU A 100 -10.55 2.48 -15.63
CA LEU A 100 -10.54 3.93 -15.88
C LEU A 100 -9.79 4.69 -14.76
N ILE A 101 -10.01 4.30 -13.51
CA ILE A 101 -9.29 4.85 -12.35
C ILE A 101 -7.80 4.51 -12.46
N TYR A 102 -7.47 3.25 -12.76
CA TYR A 102 -6.08 2.83 -12.94
C TYR A 102 -5.36 3.63 -14.03
N GLU A 103 -5.98 3.78 -15.21
CA GLU A 103 -5.40 4.57 -16.31
C GLU A 103 -5.27 6.06 -15.96
N THR A 104 -6.19 6.63 -15.21
CA THR A 104 -6.09 8.01 -14.70
C THR A 104 -4.90 8.17 -13.76
N LEU A 105 -4.71 7.24 -12.84
CA LEU A 105 -3.53 7.23 -11.96
C LEU A 105 -2.24 7.07 -12.75
N ARG A 106 -2.19 6.11 -13.68
CA ARG A 106 -1.03 5.86 -14.51
C ARG A 106 -0.64 7.10 -15.33
N ALA A 107 -1.62 7.83 -15.84
CA ALA A 107 -1.40 9.07 -16.59
C ALA A 107 -0.82 10.21 -15.73
N ALA A 108 -1.07 10.21 -14.43
CA ALA A 108 -0.53 11.21 -13.51
C ALA A 108 0.93 10.92 -13.10
N PHE A 109 1.37 9.66 -13.13
CA PHE A 109 2.71 9.22 -12.73
C PHE A 109 3.65 9.12 -13.95
N THR A 110 4.07 10.25 -14.48
CA THR A 110 4.79 10.33 -15.76
C THR A 110 6.31 10.32 -15.63
N GLU A 111 6.86 10.61 -14.45
CA GLU A 111 8.30 10.71 -14.24
C GLU A 111 8.87 9.43 -13.65
N LYS A 112 9.88 8.88 -14.32
CA LYS A 112 10.62 7.71 -13.82
C LYS A 112 11.70 8.15 -12.86
N CYS A 113 11.64 7.64 -11.63
CA CYS A 113 12.58 7.94 -10.55
C CYS A 113 13.85 7.06 -10.63
N ALA A 114 14.89 7.43 -9.89
CA ALA A 114 16.17 6.72 -9.87
C ALA A 114 16.05 5.28 -9.33
N ASP A 115 15.07 5.00 -8.48
CA ASP A 115 14.76 3.67 -7.95
C ASP A 115 13.92 2.80 -8.90
N GLY A 116 13.61 3.30 -10.11
CA GLY A 116 12.82 2.61 -11.12
C GLY A 116 11.31 2.73 -10.97
N LEU A 117 10.83 3.35 -9.91
CA LEU A 117 9.42 3.66 -9.69
C LEU A 117 9.00 4.91 -10.47
N TYR A 118 7.71 5.17 -10.51
CA TYR A 118 7.15 6.35 -11.18
C TYR A 118 6.54 7.31 -10.16
N CYS A 119 6.71 8.62 -10.39
CA CYS A 119 6.10 9.66 -9.58
C CYS A 119 5.33 10.67 -10.44
N ALA A 120 4.46 11.43 -9.79
CA ALA A 120 3.85 12.61 -10.38
C ALA A 120 4.84 13.78 -10.30
N PRO A 121 4.93 14.65 -11.33
CA PRO A 121 5.90 15.76 -11.37
C PRO A 121 5.79 16.72 -10.18
N ASP A 122 4.59 16.92 -9.68
CA ASP A 122 4.29 17.82 -8.55
C ASP A 122 4.39 17.15 -7.18
N GLN A 123 4.59 15.82 -7.14
CA GLN A 123 4.67 15.04 -5.89
C GLN A 123 5.71 13.91 -5.97
N PRO A 124 7.02 14.25 -6.04
CA PRO A 124 8.08 13.26 -6.22
C PRO A 124 8.27 12.30 -5.03
N ASN A 125 7.69 12.63 -3.88
CA ASN A 125 7.76 11.80 -2.68
C ASN A 125 6.74 10.65 -2.67
N ILE A 126 5.78 10.62 -3.62
CA ILE A 126 4.87 9.49 -3.82
C ILE A 126 5.28 8.78 -5.10
N ARG A 127 5.75 7.54 -4.96
CA ARG A 127 6.27 6.73 -6.06
C ARG A 127 5.54 5.41 -6.11
N MET A 128 5.17 4.95 -7.31
CA MET A 128 4.44 3.70 -7.54
C MET A 128 5.15 2.79 -8.51
N GLU A 129 5.02 1.48 -8.29
CA GLU A 129 5.46 0.44 -9.22
C GLU A 129 4.40 0.25 -10.31
N LEU A 130 4.64 0.80 -11.48
CA LEU A 130 3.70 0.78 -12.61
C LEU A 130 4.18 -0.08 -13.79
N SER A 131 5.34 -0.76 -13.66
CA SER A 131 5.86 -1.64 -14.71
C SER A 131 5.22 -3.04 -14.70
N GLY A 132 4.57 -3.43 -13.61
CA GLY A 132 3.87 -4.71 -13.48
C GLY A 132 2.55 -4.75 -14.27
N GLU A 133 2.15 -5.96 -14.70
CA GLU A 133 0.85 -6.16 -15.34
C GLU A 133 -0.30 -5.92 -14.37
N GLN A 134 -1.33 -5.21 -14.85
CA GLN A 134 -2.56 -4.95 -14.12
C GLN A 134 -3.80 -5.22 -14.99
N PRO A 135 -4.88 -5.75 -14.44
CA PRO A 135 -5.04 -6.20 -13.06
C PRO A 135 -4.32 -7.52 -12.75
N GLN A 136 -4.01 -7.76 -11.47
CA GLN A 136 -3.45 -9.01 -11.01
C GLN A 136 -4.54 -10.05 -10.77
N ILE A 137 -4.35 -11.27 -11.23
CA ILE A 137 -5.27 -12.38 -10.98
C ILE A 137 -4.93 -13.03 -9.62
N GLN A 138 -5.90 -13.07 -8.73
CA GLN A 138 -5.78 -13.70 -7.43
C GLN A 138 -6.00 -15.22 -7.51
N ASN A 139 -5.63 -15.96 -6.47
CA ASN A 139 -5.79 -17.41 -6.39
C ASN A 139 -7.26 -17.88 -6.51
N ASN A 140 -8.20 -17.02 -6.17
CA ASN A 140 -9.64 -17.27 -6.32
C ASN A 140 -10.19 -16.92 -7.70
N GLY A 141 -9.33 -16.53 -8.65
CA GLY A 141 -9.69 -16.16 -10.02
C GLY A 141 -10.18 -14.71 -10.20
N TYR A 142 -10.31 -13.93 -9.13
CA TYR A 142 -10.69 -12.52 -9.23
C TYR A 142 -9.51 -11.66 -9.66
N ALA A 143 -9.78 -10.73 -10.59
CA ALA A 143 -8.84 -9.68 -10.96
C ALA A 143 -8.88 -8.53 -9.95
N ILE A 144 -7.72 -8.00 -9.58
CA ILE A 144 -7.60 -6.85 -8.69
C ILE A 144 -6.51 -5.91 -9.19
N TYR A 145 -6.78 -4.61 -9.18
CA TYR A 145 -5.73 -3.60 -9.32
C TYR A 145 -5.05 -3.41 -7.98
N ARG A 146 -3.81 -3.86 -7.91
CA ARG A 146 -2.98 -3.79 -6.71
C ARG A 146 -1.60 -3.28 -7.09
N ILE A 147 -1.24 -2.12 -6.54
CA ILE A 147 -0.01 -1.42 -6.85
C ILE A 147 0.76 -1.17 -5.55
N ASP A 148 2.02 -1.55 -5.52
CA ASP A 148 2.93 -1.22 -4.43
C ASP A 148 3.58 0.14 -4.68
N GLY A 149 3.83 0.90 -3.61
CA GLY A 149 4.45 2.20 -3.70
C GLY A 149 5.27 2.58 -2.47
N LEU A 150 5.89 3.74 -2.56
CA LEU A 150 6.68 4.38 -1.50
C LEU A 150 6.18 5.80 -1.26
N CYS A 151 6.03 6.19 -0.01
CA CYS A 151 5.68 7.54 0.41
C CYS A 151 6.76 8.10 1.33
N GLY A 152 7.25 9.30 1.02
CA GLY A 152 8.31 9.97 1.74
C GLY A 152 9.58 10.19 0.93
N PRO A 153 10.54 10.95 1.48
CA PRO A 153 11.82 11.24 0.82
C PRO A 153 12.63 9.97 0.56
N ILE A 154 13.48 10.00 -0.44
CA ILE A 154 14.41 8.90 -0.73
C ILE A 154 15.27 8.61 0.51
N GLY A 155 15.33 7.34 0.90
CA GLY A 155 16.06 6.89 2.10
C GLY A 155 15.26 6.92 3.40
N GLN A 156 14.09 7.58 3.43
CA GLN A 156 13.19 7.63 4.59
C GLN A 156 11.74 7.30 4.24
N SER A 157 11.51 6.73 3.06
CA SER A 157 10.18 6.39 2.58
C SER A 157 9.64 5.12 3.24
N VAL A 158 8.32 5.07 3.37
CA VAL A 158 7.58 3.89 3.84
C VAL A 158 6.79 3.28 2.71
N ARG A 159 6.55 1.97 2.79
CA ARG A 159 5.79 1.23 1.78
C ARG A 159 4.29 1.42 1.98
N PHE A 160 3.58 1.58 0.88
CA PHE A 160 2.12 1.50 0.85
C PHE A 160 1.64 0.55 -0.24
N GLU A 161 0.45 0.01 -0.06
CA GLU A 161 -0.25 -0.81 -1.03
C GLU A 161 -1.53 -0.09 -1.43
N LEU A 162 -1.69 0.17 -2.74
CA LEU A 162 -2.91 0.71 -3.31
C LEU A 162 -3.75 -0.42 -3.89
N GLN A 163 -5.05 -0.43 -3.58
CA GLN A 163 -6.04 -1.32 -4.18
C GLN A 163 -7.18 -0.49 -4.78
N ILE A 164 -7.55 -0.82 -6.03
CA ILE A 164 -8.75 -0.28 -6.67
C ILE A 164 -9.78 -1.41 -6.73
N LYS A 165 -10.98 -1.17 -6.22
CA LYS A 165 -12.06 -2.17 -6.15
C LYS A 165 -13.43 -1.56 -6.41
N ALA A 166 -14.21 -2.19 -7.26
CA ALA A 166 -15.62 -1.89 -7.38
C ALA A 166 -16.40 -2.38 -6.14
N LEU A 167 -17.52 -1.72 -5.84
CA LEU A 167 -18.40 -2.10 -4.71
C LEU A 167 -18.82 -3.56 -4.77
N VAL A 168 -19.10 -4.09 -5.93
CA VAL A 168 -19.51 -5.48 -6.11
C VAL A 168 -18.44 -6.45 -5.57
N HIS A 169 -17.17 -6.14 -5.73
CA HIS A 169 -16.07 -6.96 -5.18
C HIS A 169 -15.95 -6.90 -3.65
N VAL A 170 -16.49 -5.87 -3.02
CA VAL A 170 -16.48 -5.74 -1.54
C VAL A 170 -17.47 -6.72 -0.92
N PHE A 171 -18.62 -6.93 -1.55
CA PHE A 171 -19.67 -7.85 -1.05
C PHE A 171 -19.32 -9.33 -1.18
N TRP A 172 -18.42 -9.71 -2.09
CA TRP A 172 -18.03 -11.10 -2.31
C TRP A 172 -16.70 -11.49 -1.64
N ALA A 173 -16.06 -10.56 -0.93
CA ALA A 173 -14.75 -10.76 -0.29
C ALA A 173 -14.83 -10.97 1.24
N GLU A 174 -16.05 -11.07 1.80
CA GLU A 174 -16.28 -11.41 3.22
C GLU A 174 -16.42 -12.92 3.44
#